data_8ce300023de918fa16e80d87056b1af3
#
_entry.id   8ce300023de918fa16e80d87056b1af3
#
_cell.length_a   1.000
_cell.length_b   1.000
_cell.length_c   1.000
_cell.angle_alpha   90.00
_cell.angle_beta   90.00
_cell.angle_gamma   90.00
#
_symmetry.space_group_name_H-M   'P 1'
#
loop_
_entity.id
_entity.type
_entity.pdbx_description
1 polymer ?
#
loop_
_entity_poly.entity_id
_entity_poly.type
_entity_poly.pdbx_seq_one_letter_code
_entity_poly.pdbx_strand_id
1 'polypeptide(L)'
;MYAELFQRRWNFEAPGRAHLHEVFELLREFMTGSVVFLDEQPIAIQVLYRVESPKWVSVEYINGGVDPVQRDFSPGSVLSFVNTQTAWAEARALGKPLRYSFGRADREYKDRWCNRFPVYRV
;
A
#
# COMPACT_ATOMS: atom_id res chain seq x y z
N MET A 1 -7.05 -13.14 -0.66
CA MET A 1 -7.59 -11.79 -0.39
C MET A 1 -7.03 -10.72 -1.33
N TYR A 2 -5.74 -10.45 -1.28
CA TYR A 2 -5.12 -9.44 -2.14
C TYR A 2 -5.34 -9.69 -3.63
N ALA A 3 -5.04 -10.90 -4.11
CA ALA A 3 -5.14 -11.23 -5.53
C ALA A 3 -6.57 -11.09 -6.05
N GLU A 4 -7.56 -11.47 -5.25
CA GLU A 4 -8.97 -11.36 -5.61
C GLU A 4 -9.42 -9.91 -5.71
N LEU A 5 -9.07 -9.09 -4.72
CA LEU A 5 -9.40 -7.66 -4.73
C LEU A 5 -8.68 -6.91 -5.85
N PHE A 6 -7.45 -7.27 -6.14
CA PHE A 6 -6.71 -6.72 -7.27
C PHE A 6 -7.40 -7.03 -8.59
N GLN A 7 -7.79 -8.29 -8.79
CA GLN A 7 -8.49 -8.72 -9.99
C GLN A 7 -9.83 -7.99 -10.18
N ARG A 8 -10.59 -7.79 -9.10
CA ARG A 8 -11.84 -7.03 -9.15
C ARG A 8 -11.64 -5.59 -9.56
N ARG A 9 -10.58 -4.96 -9.05
CA ARG A 9 -10.28 -3.56 -9.35
C ARG A 9 -9.82 -3.35 -10.79
N TRP A 10 -8.90 -4.18 -11.26
CA TRP A 10 -8.19 -3.99 -12.52
C TRP A 10 -8.66 -4.90 -13.64
N ASN A 11 -9.50 -5.88 -13.34
CA ASN A 11 -10.01 -6.88 -14.26
C ASN A 11 -8.91 -7.72 -14.92
N PHE A 12 -7.81 -7.95 -14.20
CA PHE A 12 -6.76 -8.90 -14.57
C PHE A 12 -6.08 -9.42 -13.31
N GLU A 13 -5.33 -10.51 -13.44
CA GLU A 13 -4.67 -11.11 -12.30
C GLU A 13 -3.55 -10.23 -11.75
N ALA A 14 -3.35 -10.29 -10.42
CA ALA A 14 -2.24 -9.63 -9.77
C ALA A 14 -0.92 -10.17 -10.32
N PRO A 15 0.07 -9.29 -10.59
CA PRO A 15 1.38 -9.73 -11.03
C PRO A 15 1.99 -10.75 -10.05
N GLY A 16 2.48 -11.87 -10.56
CA GLY A 16 3.10 -12.90 -9.74
C GLY A 16 2.14 -13.70 -8.88
N ARG A 17 0.84 -13.73 -9.19
CA ARG A 17 -0.18 -14.43 -8.38
C ARG A 17 0.20 -15.87 -8.03
N ALA A 18 0.78 -16.60 -8.97
CA ALA A 18 1.17 -17.99 -8.76
C ALA A 18 2.24 -18.16 -7.65
N HIS A 19 2.98 -17.10 -7.34
CA HIS A 19 4.08 -17.11 -6.39
C HIS A 19 3.88 -16.15 -5.21
N LEU A 20 2.71 -15.53 -5.08
CA LEU A 20 2.46 -14.51 -4.05
C LEU A 20 2.74 -15.03 -2.64
N HIS A 21 2.31 -16.24 -2.34
CA HIS A 21 2.54 -16.83 -1.02
C HIS A 21 4.03 -16.95 -0.72
N GLU A 22 4.81 -17.46 -1.67
CA GLU A 22 6.26 -17.62 -1.52
C GLU A 22 6.96 -16.25 -1.35
N VAL A 23 6.58 -15.28 -2.16
CA VAL A 23 7.13 -13.93 -2.09
C VAL A 23 6.82 -13.30 -0.74
N PHE A 24 5.59 -13.42 -0.26
CA PHE A 24 5.19 -12.85 1.03
C PHE A 24 5.91 -13.54 2.20
N GLU A 25 6.11 -14.85 2.13
CA GLU A 25 6.89 -15.55 3.15
C GLU A 25 8.36 -15.12 3.18
N LEU A 26 8.97 -14.94 2.02
CA LEU A 26 10.37 -14.49 1.93
C LEU A 26 10.58 -13.06 2.42
N LEU A 27 9.59 -12.19 2.22
CA LEU A 27 9.71 -10.76 2.50
C LEU A 27 8.91 -10.30 3.71
N ARG A 28 8.31 -11.23 4.46
CA ARG A 28 7.36 -10.88 5.53
C ARG A 28 7.90 -9.92 6.59
N GLU A 29 9.19 -9.92 6.86
CA GLU A 29 9.80 -8.99 7.81
C GLU A 29 9.72 -7.54 7.36
N PHE A 30 9.65 -7.34 6.05
CA PHE A 30 9.63 -6.01 5.43
C PHE A 30 8.25 -5.63 4.91
N MET A 31 7.29 -6.54 5.01
CA MET A 31 5.95 -6.32 4.47
C MET A 31 4.97 -6.01 5.59
N THR A 32 4.11 -5.07 5.30
CA THR A 32 2.97 -4.74 6.14
C THR A 32 1.79 -4.44 5.23
N GLY A 33 0.63 -4.31 5.81
CA GLY A 33 -0.55 -4.00 5.03
C GLY A 33 -1.75 -3.80 5.92
N SER A 34 -2.83 -3.43 5.30
CA SER A 34 -4.08 -3.22 5.98
C SER A 34 -5.26 -3.59 5.09
N VAL A 35 -6.34 -3.95 5.73
CA VAL A 35 -7.56 -4.41 5.08
C VAL A 35 -8.75 -3.68 5.69
N VAL A 36 -9.67 -3.26 4.85
CA VAL A 36 -10.98 -2.78 5.30
C VAL A 36 -12.00 -3.89 5.12
N PHE A 37 -12.75 -4.14 6.16
CA PHE A 37 -13.87 -5.08 6.14
C PHE A 37 -15.20 -4.32 6.23
N LEU A 38 -16.17 -4.80 5.50
CA LEU A 38 -17.56 -4.39 5.62
C LEU A 38 -18.38 -5.65 5.86
N ASP A 39 -19.01 -5.75 7.04
CA ASP A 39 -19.80 -6.93 7.42
C ASP A 39 -19.05 -8.25 7.20
N GLU A 40 -17.80 -8.32 7.70
CA GLU A 40 -16.91 -9.48 7.61
C GLU A 40 -16.39 -9.78 6.19
N GLN A 41 -16.75 -8.97 5.21
CA GLN A 41 -16.22 -9.09 3.85
C GLN A 41 -15.07 -8.11 3.64
N PRO A 42 -13.91 -8.58 3.15
CA PRO A 42 -12.83 -7.66 2.80
C PRO A 42 -13.20 -6.88 1.55
N ILE A 43 -13.13 -5.56 1.64
CA ILE A 43 -13.50 -4.67 0.52
C ILE A 43 -12.32 -3.89 -0.04
N ALA A 44 -11.24 -3.78 0.71
CA ALA A 44 -10.01 -3.17 0.21
C ALA A 44 -8.80 -3.68 0.98
N ILE A 45 -7.68 -3.73 0.30
CA ILE A 45 -6.39 -4.10 0.87
C ILE A 45 -5.29 -3.22 0.27
N GLN A 46 -4.33 -2.86 1.10
CA GLN A 46 -3.07 -2.25 0.64
C GLN A 46 -1.90 -3.07 1.18
N VAL A 47 -0.91 -3.28 0.33
CA VAL A 47 0.32 -4.01 0.65
C VAL A 47 1.49 -3.04 0.53
N LEU A 48 2.30 -2.99 1.57
CA LEU A 48 3.37 -2.03 1.71
C LEU A 48 4.69 -2.75 2.02
N TYR A 49 5.81 -2.22 1.54
CA TYR A 49 7.12 -2.48 2.11
C TYR A 49 7.43 -1.45 3.18
N ARG A 50 7.99 -1.91 4.29
CA ARG A 50 8.45 -1.06 5.37
C ARG A 50 9.86 -1.47 5.77
N VAL A 51 10.78 -0.53 5.68
CA VAL A 51 12.18 -0.74 6.06
C VAL A 51 12.60 0.38 7.01
N GLU A 52 13.13 -0.02 8.15
CA GLU A 52 13.74 0.90 9.10
C GLU A 52 15.25 0.90 8.91
N SER A 53 15.81 2.06 8.61
CA SER A 53 17.24 2.26 8.57
C SER A 53 17.69 3.07 9.81
N PRO A 54 19.01 3.21 10.08
CA PRO A 54 19.46 4.06 11.18
C PRO A 54 18.99 5.50 11.09
N LYS A 55 18.75 6.01 9.87
CA LYS A 55 18.44 7.42 9.65
C LYS A 55 16.96 7.70 9.41
N TRP A 56 16.19 6.74 8.89
CA TRP A 56 14.78 6.96 8.58
C TRP A 56 13.96 5.68 8.51
N VAL A 57 12.64 5.88 8.49
CA VAL A 57 11.66 4.83 8.17
C VAL A 57 11.19 5.04 6.73
N SER A 58 11.32 4.01 5.91
CA SER A 58 10.88 4.04 4.51
C SER A 58 9.68 3.11 4.33
N VAL A 59 8.62 3.64 3.74
CA VAL A 59 7.43 2.86 3.37
C VAL A 59 7.21 3.03 1.88
N GLU A 60 7.05 1.92 1.20
CA GLU A 60 6.74 1.88 -0.22
C GLU A 60 5.38 1.22 -0.43
N TYR A 61 4.44 1.95 -1.03
CA TYR A 61 3.18 1.37 -1.46
C TYR A 61 3.45 0.48 -2.67
N ILE A 62 3.18 -0.80 -2.54
CA ILE A 62 3.40 -1.76 -3.62
C ILE A 62 2.18 -1.79 -4.53
N ASN A 63 1.06 -2.15 -3.96
CA ASN A 63 -0.20 -2.24 -4.69
C ASN A 63 -1.36 -2.48 -3.72
N GLY A 64 -2.56 -2.49 -4.30
CA GLY A 64 -3.76 -2.78 -3.52
C GLY A 64 -4.90 -3.25 -4.41
N GLY A 65 -5.93 -3.71 -3.77
CA GLY A 65 -7.17 -4.10 -4.40
C GLY A 65 -8.35 -3.46 -3.69
N VAL A 66 -9.39 -3.18 -4.45
CA VAL A 66 -10.64 -2.60 -3.94
C VAL A 66 -11.80 -3.31 -4.61
N ASP A 67 -12.82 -3.63 -3.82
CA ASP A 67 -14.08 -4.11 -4.38
C ASP A 67 -14.80 -2.94 -5.07
N PRO A 68 -15.01 -2.98 -6.40
CA PRO A 68 -15.63 -1.87 -7.12
C PRO A 68 -17.06 -1.58 -6.67
N VAL A 69 -17.76 -2.57 -6.14
CA VAL A 69 -19.15 -2.43 -5.65
C VAL A 69 -19.20 -1.47 -4.46
N GLN A 70 -18.11 -1.40 -3.67
CA GLN A 70 -18.04 -0.55 -2.48
C GLN A 70 -17.32 0.78 -2.72
N ARG A 71 -17.27 1.23 -3.97
CA ARG A 71 -16.55 2.46 -4.36
C ARG A 71 -17.01 3.69 -3.61
N ASP A 72 -18.30 3.80 -3.30
CA ASP A 72 -18.89 4.97 -2.64
C ASP A 72 -18.32 5.21 -1.24
N PHE A 73 -17.80 4.18 -0.58
CA PHE A 73 -17.14 4.31 0.71
C PHE A 73 -15.68 4.73 0.62
N SER A 74 -15.13 4.82 -0.58
CA SER A 74 -13.72 5.16 -0.82
C SER A 74 -12.75 4.38 0.07
N PRO A 75 -12.86 3.05 0.12
CA PRO A 75 -12.07 2.26 1.08
C PRO A 75 -10.56 2.36 0.83
N GLY A 76 -10.14 2.57 -0.40
CA GLY A 76 -8.73 2.81 -0.73
C GLY A 76 -8.20 4.09 -0.10
N SER A 77 -9.00 5.15 -0.08
CA SER A 77 -8.64 6.41 0.58
C SER A 77 -8.55 6.25 2.10
N VAL A 78 -9.45 5.47 2.68
CA VAL A 78 -9.40 5.15 4.12
C VAL A 78 -8.09 4.44 4.45
N LEU A 79 -7.69 3.45 3.66
CA LEU A 79 -6.44 2.74 3.86
C LEU A 79 -5.22 3.64 3.71
N SER A 80 -5.20 4.48 2.69
CA SER A 80 -4.09 5.44 2.49
C SER A 80 -3.97 6.38 3.68
N PHE A 81 -5.07 6.90 4.19
CA PHE A 81 -5.08 7.76 5.38
C PHE A 81 -4.54 7.03 6.61
N VAL A 82 -5.07 5.86 6.91
CA VAL A 82 -4.66 5.09 8.09
C VAL A 82 -3.19 4.68 7.99
N ASN A 83 -2.76 4.19 6.83
CA ASN A 83 -1.38 3.73 6.65
C ASN A 83 -0.37 4.87 6.74
N THR A 84 -0.65 6.02 6.14
CA THR A 84 0.25 7.18 6.23
C THR A 84 0.30 7.72 7.66
N GLN A 85 -0.82 7.77 8.35
CA GLN A 85 -0.89 8.23 9.73
C GLN A 85 -0.13 7.28 10.67
N THR A 86 -0.29 5.99 10.50
CA THR A 86 0.40 4.97 11.30
C THR A 86 1.92 5.06 11.07
N ALA A 87 2.35 5.15 9.83
CA ALA A 87 3.76 5.27 9.48
C ALA A 87 4.40 6.54 10.06
N TRP A 88 3.68 7.65 9.98
CA TRP A 88 4.11 8.91 10.58
C TRP A 88 4.28 8.81 12.10
N ALA A 89 3.30 8.21 12.78
CA ALA A 89 3.36 8.05 14.23
C ALA A 89 4.52 7.15 14.66
N GLU A 90 4.76 6.06 13.94
CA GLU A 90 5.88 5.15 14.20
C GLU A 90 7.24 5.83 14.01
N ALA A 91 7.41 6.53 12.90
CA ALA A 91 8.66 7.24 12.61
C ALA A 91 8.91 8.32 13.66
N ARG A 92 7.90 9.06 14.06
CA ARG A 92 7.99 10.08 15.08
C ARG A 92 8.38 9.49 16.44
N ALA A 93 7.80 8.35 16.82
CA ALA A 93 8.14 7.66 18.05
C ALA A 93 9.61 7.20 18.07
N LEU A 94 10.15 6.85 16.91
CA LEU A 94 11.55 6.46 16.74
C LEU A 94 12.51 7.65 16.60
N GLY A 95 11.97 8.86 16.50
CA GLY A 95 12.78 10.06 16.26
C GLY A 95 13.41 10.10 14.86
N LYS A 96 12.77 9.47 13.88
CA LYS A 96 13.29 9.35 12.51
C LYS A 96 12.37 10.03 11.52
N PRO A 97 12.89 10.64 10.44
CA PRO A 97 12.05 11.11 9.35
C PRO A 97 11.40 9.95 8.60
N LEU A 98 10.22 10.21 8.06
CA LEU A 98 9.47 9.25 7.24
C LEU A 98 9.67 9.52 5.77
N ARG A 99 9.92 8.46 5.01
CA ARG A 99 9.82 8.46 3.55
C ARG A 99 8.66 7.54 3.16
N TYR A 100 7.63 8.11 2.60
CA TYR A 100 6.46 7.33 2.16
C TYR A 100 6.29 7.52 0.66
N SER A 101 6.44 6.44 -0.10
CA SER A 101 6.35 6.45 -1.55
C SER A 101 5.09 5.75 -2.02
N PHE A 102 4.36 6.40 -2.93
CA PHE A 102 3.22 5.81 -3.64
C PHE A 102 3.64 5.22 -5.01
N GLY A 103 4.95 5.12 -5.26
CA GLY A 103 5.47 4.57 -6.51
C GLY A 103 5.39 5.56 -7.67
N ARG A 104 5.12 5.03 -8.86
CA ARG A 104 5.08 5.85 -10.08
C ARG A 104 3.91 6.83 -10.04
N ALA A 105 4.14 8.02 -10.59
CA ALA A 105 3.12 9.07 -10.70
C ALA A 105 2.19 8.82 -11.91
N ASP A 106 1.58 7.64 -11.93
CA ASP A 106 0.75 7.15 -13.02
C ASP A 106 -0.76 7.31 -12.81
N ARG A 107 -1.16 7.82 -11.64
CA ARG A 107 -2.56 8.04 -11.27
C ARG A 107 -2.73 9.37 -10.57
N GLU A 108 -3.79 10.09 -10.94
CA GLU A 108 -4.08 11.42 -10.37
C GLU A 108 -4.38 11.38 -8.88
N TYR A 109 -5.00 10.30 -8.37
CA TYR A 109 -5.35 10.23 -6.94
C TYR A 109 -4.12 10.34 -6.04
N LYS A 110 -2.95 9.96 -6.53
CA LYS A 110 -1.71 10.03 -5.75
C LYS A 110 -1.29 11.46 -5.42
N ASP A 111 -1.68 12.42 -6.25
CA ASP A 111 -1.39 13.83 -6.01
C ASP A 111 -2.06 14.38 -4.76
N ARG A 112 -3.09 13.72 -4.26
CA ARG A 112 -3.74 14.09 -3.00
C ARG A 112 -2.93 13.71 -1.77
N TRP A 113 -1.99 12.78 -1.91
CA TRP A 113 -1.27 12.18 -0.80
C TRP A 113 0.21 12.55 -0.75
N CYS A 114 0.79 12.93 -1.88
CA CYS A 114 2.23 13.12 -1.99
C CYS A 114 2.60 14.12 -3.06
N ASN A 115 3.85 14.59 -2.97
CA ASN A 115 4.46 15.42 -3.99
C ASN A 115 5.01 14.54 -5.11
N ARG A 116 5.07 15.09 -6.32
CA ARG A 116 5.78 14.45 -7.42
C ARG A 116 7.25 14.80 -7.35
N PHE A 117 8.09 13.82 -7.56
CA PHE A 117 9.52 13.98 -7.54
C PHE A 117 10.12 13.27 -8.77
N PRO A 118 10.94 13.98 -9.59
CA PRO A 118 11.54 13.36 -10.75
C PRO A 118 12.61 12.35 -10.36
N VAL A 119 12.56 11.18 -10.98
CA VAL A 119 13.59 10.15 -10.84
C VAL A 119 14.08 9.76 -12.24
N TYR A 120 15.36 9.48 -12.34
CA TYR A 120 15.97 9.11 -13.60
C TYR A 120 16.17 7.60 -13.67
N ARG A 121 15.95 7.06 -14.85
CA ARG A 121 16.28 5.66 -15.11
C ARG A 121 17.79 5.52 -15.30
N VAL A 122 18.30 4.48 -14.74
CA VAL A 122 19.69 4.09 -14.92
C VAL A 122 19.81 3.13 -16.09
#